data_ced586cfe99596ddab332f11b2429524
#
_entry.id   ced586cfe99596ddab332f11b2429524
#
_cell.length_a   1.000
_cell.length_b   1.000
_cell.length_c   1.000
_cell.angle_alpha   90.00
_cell.angle_beta   90.00
_cell.angle_gamma   90.00
#
_symmetry.space_group_name_H-M   'P 1'
#
loop_
_entity.id
_entity.type
_entity.pdbx_description
1 polymer ?
#
loop_
_entity_poly.entity_id
_entity_poly.type
_entity_poly.pdbx_seq_one_letter_code
_entity_poly.pdbx_strand_id
1 'polypeptide(L)'
;MNVLAIGCHPDDIEIACSGTLAKCVKRGDKVFVCHVSTGNLGHVIIPPDELTLMRREEAKKAGALAGIEVLHCDFNDLEIFDSEKEARDQIVDVIRYVRPDFIITHNPDDYMPDHTATARLVFDASFAAT
;
A
#
# COMPACT_ATOMS: atom_id res chain seq x y z
N MET A 1 -18.23 -4.49 4.69
CA MET A 1 -17.27 -3.56 5.29
C MET A 1 -16.35 -3.04 4.19
N ASN A 2 -15.69 -1.90 4.44
CA ASN A 2 -14.58 -1.44 3.62
C ASN A 2 -13.27 -1.85 4.31
N VAL A 3 -12.45 -2.63 3.63
CA VAL A 3 -11.17 -3.13 4.12
C VAL A 3 -10.06 -2.48 3.31
N LEU A 4 -9.10 -1.87 3.97
CA LEU A 4 -7.94 -1.24 3.33
C LEU A 4 -6.66 -1.92 3.80
N ALA A 5 -5.84 -2.41 2.86
CA ALA A 5 -4.49 -2.85 3.16
C ALA A 5 -3.50 -1.86 2.55
N ILE A 6 -2.60 -1.31 3.37
CA ILE A 6 -1.56 -0.38 2.95
C ILE A 6 -0.21 -1.04 3.15
N GLY A 7 0.44 -1.38 2.05
CA GLY A 7 1.80 -1.91 2.02
C GLY A 7 2.77 -0.89 1.47
N CYS A 8 4.06 -1.10 1.71
CA CYS A 8 5.08 -0.24 1.17
C CYS A 8 5.29 -0.51 -0.33
N HIS A 9 5.87 -1.66 -0.67
CA HIS A 9 6.22 -2.02 -2.04
C HIS A 9 5.11 -2.82 -2.74
N PRO A 10 5.07 -2.79 -4.09
CA PRO A 10 4.12 -3.58 -4.87
C PRO A 10 4.48 -5.08 -4.85
N ASP A 11 4.15 -5.79 -3.80
CA ASP A 11 4.18 -7.24 -3.52
C ASP A 11 4.01 -7.53 -2.02
N ASP A 12 4.25 -6.58 -1.15
CA ASP A 12 4.18 -6.77 0.30
C ASP A 12 2.82 -7.33 0.74
N ILE A 13 1.74 -6.73 0.26
CA ILE A 13 0.37 -7.13 0.61
C ILE A 13 0.02 -8.49 0.02
N GLU A 14 0.47 -8.76 -1.20
CA GLU A 14 0.27 -10.03 -1.88
C GLU A 14 0.92 -11.18 -1.11
N ILE A 15 2.13 -10.97 -0.63
CA ILE A 15 2.87 -11.97 0.16
C ILE A 15 2.28 -12.10 1.56
N ALA A 16 2.01 -10.97 2.23
CA ALA A 16 1.68 -10.98 3.65
C ALA A 16 0.22 -11.36 3.95
N CYS A 17 -0.75 -10.87 3.18
CA CYS A 17 -2.16 -10.99 3.57
C CYS A 17 -3.17 -11.21 2.43
N SER A 18 -2.73 -11.52 1.19
CA SER A 18 -3.64 -11.74 0.05
C SER A 18 -4.73 -12.77 0.32
N GLY A 19 -4.40 -13.85 1.01
CA GLY A 19 -5.39 -14.87 1.39
C GLY A 19 -6.47 -14.36 2.34
N THR A 20 -6.11 -13.45 3.25
CA THR A 20 -7.06 -12.77 4.14
C THR A 20 -7.96 -11.84 3.35
N LEU A 21 -7.38 -11.03 2.45
CA LEU A 21 -8.13 -10.11 1.59
C LEU A 21 -9.09 -10.85 0.66
N ALA A 22 -8.66 -11.98 0.08
CA ALA A 22 -9.52 -12.82 -0.75
C ALA A 22 -10.73 -13.36 0.04
N LYS A 23 -10.55 -13.70 1.33
CA LYS A 23 -11.68 -14.09 2.20
C LYS A 23 -12.62 -12.91 2.46
N CYS A 24 -12.10 -11.70 2.62
CA CYS A 24 -12.93 -10.49 2.75
C CYS A 24 -13.76 -10.25 1.49
N VAL A 25 -13.16 -10.32 0.30
CA VAL A 25 -13.89 -10.24 -0.97
C VAL A 25 -14.97 -11.30 -1.08
N LYS A 26 -14.65 -12.56 -0.76
CA LYS A 26 -15.62 -13.66 -0.78
C LYS A 26 -16.77 -13.46 0.21
N ARG A 27 -16.56 -12.77 1.30
CA ARG A 27 -17.57 -12.38 2.28
C ARG A 27 -18.50 -11.26 1.78
N GLY A 28 -18.10 -10.55 0.71
CA GLY A 28 -18.84 -9.43 0.15
C GLY A 28 -18.37 -8.06 0.63
N ASP A 29 -17.18 -7.98 1.24
CA ASP A 29 -16.56 -6.71 1.61
C ASP A 29 -16.02 -5.98 0.37
N LYS A 30 -15.96 -4.66 0.45
CA LYS A 30 -15.19 -3.86 -0.49
C LYS A 30 -13.74 -3.83 -0.01
N VAL A 31 -12.83 -4.31 -0.83
CA VAL A 31 -11.42 -4.44 -0.47
C VAL A 31 -10.57 -3.54 -1.34
N PHE A 32 -9.67 -2.81 -0.69
CA PHE A 32 -8.73 -1.89 -1.32
C PHE A 32 -7.31 -2.22 -0.88
N VAL A 33 -6.38 -2.08 -1.80
CA VAL A 33 -4.94 -2.16 -1.53
C VAL A 33 -4.32 -0.84 -1.94
N CYS A 34 -3.40 -0.31 -1.15
CA CYS A 34 -2.59 0.85 -1.50
C CYS A 34 -1.11 0.51 -1.34
N HIS A 35 -0.32 0.78 -2.39
CA HIS A 35 1.13 0.72 -2.34
C HIS A 35 1.69 2.14 -2.15
N VAL A 36 2.53 2.33 -1.12
CA VAL A 36 3.09 3.64 -0.80
C VAL A 36 4.25 3.97 -1.74
N SER A 37 5.10 2.98 -2.04
CA SER A 37 6.20 3.16 -2.99
C SER A 37 5.91 2.53 -4.35
N THR A 38 6.71 2.94 -5.32
CA THR A 38 6.58 2.52 -6.72
C THR A 38 7.23 1.18 -7.02
N GLY A 39 8.11 0.68 -6.14
CA GLY A 39 8.92 -0.52 -6.39
C GLY A 39 10.06 -0.29 -7.37
N ASN A 40 10.46 0.97 -7.60
CA ASN A 40 11.36 1.37 -8.67
C ASN A 40 12.82 0.92 -8.53
N LEU A 41 13.24 0.50 -7.34
CA LEU A 41 14.59 -0.01 -7.10
C LEU A 41 14.66 -1.54 -6.92
N GLY A 42 13.56 -2.24 -7.12
CA GLY A 42 13.47 -3.69 -6.91
C GLY A 42 14.11 -4.55 -8.01
N HIS A 43 14.81 -3.97 -9.00
CA HIS A 43 15.46 -4.73 -10.09
C HIS A 43 16.80 -4.11 -10.49
N VAL A 44 17.79 -4.97 -10.81
CA VAL A 44 19.16 -4.52 -11.10
C VAL A 44 19.42 -4.15 -12.55
N ILE A 45 18.55 -4.53 -13.49
CA ILE A 45 18.74 -4.32 -14.93
C ILE A 45 17.70 -3.32 -15.47
N ILE A 46 16.45 -3.45 -15.06
CA ILE A 46 15.34 -2.60 -15.56
C ILE A 46 15.50 -1.21 -14.94
N PRO A 47 15.49 -0.14 -15.75
CA PRO A 47 15.54 1.23 -15.25
C PRO A 47 14.37 1.55 -14.31
N PRO A 48 14.57 2.41 -13.29
CA PRO A 48 13.54 2.74 -12.30
C PRO A 48 12.20 3.19 -12.88
N ASP A 49 12.22 4.07 -13.89
CA ASP A 49 10.99 4.60 -14.51
C ASP A 49 10.20 3.50 -15.25
N GLU A 50 10.90 2.62 -15.97
CA GLU A 50 10.30 1.48 -16.65
C GLU A 50 9.75 0.48 -15.63
N LEU A 51 10.51 0.19 -14.58
CA LEU A 51 10.10 -0.73 -13.52
C LEU A 51 8.84 -0.23 -12.80
N THR A 52 8.75 1.07 -12.51
CA THR A 52 7.54 1.69 -11.94
C THR A 52 6.29 1.36 -12.75
N LEU A 53 6.36 1.53 -14.07
CA LEU A 53 5.23 1.24 -14.95
C LEU A 53 4.86 -0.25 -14.95
N MET A 54 5.88 -1.12 -14.99
CA MET A 54 5.67 -2.57 -14.93
C MET A 54 4.99 -2.98 -13.62
N ARG A 55 5.49 -2.50 -12.47
CA ARG A 55 4.95 -2.83 -11.14
C ARG A 55 3.51 -2.36 -10.98
N ARG A 56 3.16 -1.19 -11.54
CA ARG A 56 1.78 -0.70 -11.55
C ARG A 56 0.83 -1.60 -12.36
N GLU A 57 1.26 -2.04 -13.54
CA GLU A 57 0.46 -2.95 -14.36
C GLU A 57 0.31 -4.33 -13.71
N GLU A 58 1.34 -4.84 -13.05
CA GLU A 58 1.28 -6.10 -12.29
C GLU A 58 0.29 -5.98 -11.14
N ALA A 59 0.39 -4.93 -10.32
CA ALA A 59 -0.52 -4.68 -9.22
C ALA A 59 -1.98 -4.54 -9.67
N LYS A 60 -2.22 -3.82 -10.77
CA LYS A 60 -3.55 -3.67 -11.37
C LYS A 60 -4.14 -5.01 -11.82
N LYS A 61 -3.32 -5.86 -12.46
CA LYS A 61 -3.75 -7.20 -12.88
C LYS A 61 -4.04 -8.10 -11.68
N ALA A 62 -3.19 -8.07 -10.66
CA ALA A 62 -3.40 -8.82 -9.43
C ALA A 62 -4.70 -8.40 -8.73
N GLY A 63 -4.95 -7.09 -8.60
CA GLY A 63 -6.18 -6.57 -8.04
C GLY A 63 -7.42 -7.00 -8.84
N ALA A 64 -7.37 -6.92 -10.17
CA ALA A 64 -8.48 -7.33 -11.04
C ALA A 64 -8.81 -8.83 -10.88
N LEU A 65 -7.79 -9.69 -10.75
CA LEU A 65 -7.99 -11.12 -10.50
C LEU A 65 -8.63 -11.41 -9.14
N ALA A 66 -8.29 -10.61 -8.14
CA ALA A 66 -8.76 -10.77 -6.77
C ALA A 66 -10.09 -10.06 -6.47
N GLY A 67 -10.58 -9.20 -7.37
CA GLY A 67 -11.74 -8.34 -7.11
C GLY A 67 -11.43 -7.22 -6.12
N ILE A 68 -10.20 -6.71 -6.14
CA ILE A 68 -9.65 -5.70 -5.23
C ILE A 68 -9.34 -4.43 -6.03
N GLU A 69 -9.71 -3.27 -5.50
CA GLU A 69 -9.29 -1.98 -6.05
C GLU A 69 -7.88 -1.63 -5.58
N VAL A 70 -6.99 -1.27 -6.51
CA VAL A 70 -5.60 -0.95 -6.21
C VAL A 70 -5.36 0.55 -6.35
N LEU A 71 -4.83 1.15 -5.29
CA LEU A 71 -4.46 2.55 -5.16
C LEU A 71 -2.94 2.67 -5.02
N HIS A 72 -2.41 3.83 -5.34
CA HIS A 72 -0.97 4.10 -5.26
C HIS A 72 -0.71 5.48 -4.65
N CYS A 73 0.34 5.56 -3.83
CA CYS A 73 1.14 6.76 -3.63
C CYS A 73 2.38 6.65 -4.53
N ASP A 74 3.05 7.76 -4.80
CA ASP A 74 4.11 7.81 -5.83
C ASP A 74 5.48 8.12 -5.23
N PHE A 75 5.85 7.43 -4.13
CA PHE A 75 7.16 7.58 -3.51
C PHE A 75 8.13 6.56 -4.08
N ASN A 76 9.41 6.96 -4.17
CA ASN A 76 10.47 6.03 -4.54
C ASN A 76 10.81 5.09 -3.38
N ASP A 77 11.30 3.91 -3.72
CA ASP A 77 11.87 3.00 -2.74
C ASP A 77 13.04 3.67 -2.02
N LEU A 78 13.20 3.41 -0.72
CA LEU A 78 14.23 3.98 0.17
C LEU A 78 14.13 5.51 0.39
N GLU A 79 13.10 6.16 -0.12
CA GLU A 79 12.84 7.58 0.05
C GLU A 79 11.53 7.85 0.83
N ILE A 80 11.11 6.91 1.69
CA ILE A 80 9.92 7.04 2.52
C ILE A 80 10.35 7.39 3.94
N PHE A 81 9.95 8.56 4.40
CA PHE A 81 10.26 9.04 5.75
C PHE A 81 8.97 9.33 6.53
N ASP A 82 8.90 8.85 7.76
CA ASP A 82 7.72 9.03 8.62
C ASP A 82 7.48 10.49 9.05
N SER A 83 8.49 11.35 8.91
CA SER A 83 8.39 12.79 9.18
C SER A 83 7.87 13.62 7.99
N GLU A 84 7.69 13.02 6.81
CA GLU A 84 7.26 13.76 5.63
C GLU A 84 5.75 14.02 5.63
N LYS A 85 5.42 15.30 5.61
CA LYS A 85 4.02 15.75 5.58
C LYS A 85 3.31 15.27 4.30
N GLU A 86 3.98 15.31 3.15
CA GLU A 86 3.38 14.92 1.87
C GLU A 86 2.98 13.43 1.86
N ALA A 87 3.85 12.55 2.37
CA ALA A 87 3.56 11.14 2.46
C ALA A 87 2.35 10.86 3.37
N ARG A 88 2.30 11.51 4.53
CA ARG A 88 1.16 11.41 5.42
C ARG A 88 -0.13 11.93 4.77
N ASP A 89 -0.08 13.08 4.12
CA ASP A 89 -1.26 13.70 3.52
C ASP A 89 -1.83 12.83 2.37
N GLN A 90 -0.99 12.21 1.54
CA GLN A 90 -1.45 11.26 0.51
C GLN A 90 -2.13 10.04 1.13
N ILE A 91 -1.60 9.50 2.23
CA ILE A 91 -2.23 8.38 2.94
C ILE A 91 -3.55 8.82 3.59
N VAL A 92 -3.64 10.05 4.12
CA VAL A 92 -4.90 10.63 4.61
C VAL A 92 -5.94 10.68 3.51
N ASP A 93 -5.57 11.09 2.30
CA ASP A 93 -6.50 11.15 1.16
C ASP A 93 -6.98 9.76 0.76
N VAL A 94 -6.11 8.75 0.77
CA VAL A 94 -6.49 7.35 0.55
C VAL A 94 -7.49 6.88 1.61
N ILE A 95 -7.23 7.13 2.88
CA ILE A 95 -8.11 6.73 3.98
C ILE A 95 -9.48 7.42 3.85
N ARG A 96 -9.50 8.71 3.53
CA ARG A 96 -10.76 9.47 3.32
C ARG A 96 -11.54 9.00 2.10
N TYR A 97 -10.86 8.60 1.04
CA TYR A 97 -11.49 8.02 -0.15
C TYR A 97 -12.14 6.67 0.17
N VAL A 98 -11.41 5.76 0.81
CA VAL A 98 -11.86 4.40 1.10
C VAL A 98 -12.87 4.38 2.24
N ARG A 99 -12.70 5.22 3.26
CA ARG A 99 -13.47 5.19 4.53
C ARG A 99 -13.48 3.78 5.14
N PRO A 100 -12.31 3.23 5.46
CA PRO A 100 -12.19 1.85 5.89
C PRO A 100 -12.78 1.62 7.28
N ASP A 101 -13.40 0.46 7.48
CA ASP A 101 -13.79 -0.03 8.80
C ASP A 101 -12.57 -0.53 9.57
N PHE A 102 -11.54 -1.02 8.87
CA PHE A 102 -10.23 -1.33 9.44
C PHE A 102 -9.12 -1.28 8.39
N ILE A 103 -7.89 -1.06 8.85
CA ILE A 103 -6.68 -0.97 8.03
C ILE A 103 -5.71 -2.08 8.44
N ILE A 104 -5.11 -2.74 7.45
CA ILE A 104 -3.98 -3.65 7.61
C ILE A 104 -2.75 -2.93 7.07
N THR A 105 -1.64 -2.95 7.82
CA THR A 105 -0.37 -2.38 7.38
C THR A 105 0.80 -3.14 8.01
N HIS A 106 2.02 -2.70 7.70
CA HIS A 106 3.24 -3.27 8.25
C HIS A 106 3.32 -3.18 9.78
N ASN A 107 4.16 -4.02 10.36
CA ASN A 107 4.52 -3.90 11.77
C ASN A 107 5.44 -2.66 11.95
N PRO A 108 5.23 -1.83 12.98
CA PRO A 108 6.12 -0.73 13.29
C PRO A 108 7.52 -1.17 13.75
N ASP A 109 7.69 -2.44 14.08
CA ASP A 109 8.98 -3.08 14.37
C ASP A 109 9.29 -4.11 13.27
N ASP A 110 9.85 -3.64 12.16
CA ASP A 110 10.15 -4.43 10.97
C ASP A 110 11.64 -4.32 10.61
N TYR A 111 12.15 -5.30 9.87
CA TYR A 111 13.55 -5.34 9.45
C TYR A 111 13.90 -4.27 8.40
N MET A 112 12.90 -3.74 7.69
CA MET A 112 13.10 -2.81 6.59
C MET A 112 12.64 -1.40 6.93
N PRO A 113 13.49 -0.36 6.74
CA PRO A 113 13.14 1.02 7.07
C PRO A 113 11.88 1.53 6.39
N ASP A 114 11.68 1.23 5.10
CA ASP A 114 10.48 1.63 4.35
C ASP A 114 9.20 1.05 4.95
N HIS A 115 9.24 -0.19 5.45
CA HIS A 115 8.11 -0.83 6.12
C HIS A 115 7.78 -0.13 7.43
N THR A 116 8.79 0.15 8.25
CA THR A 116 8.59 0.85 9.53
C THR A 116 8.10 2.27 9.33
N ALA A 117 8.63 2.99 8.33
CA ALA A 117 8.17 4.33 7.98
C ALA A 117 6.71 4.30 7.50
N THR A 118 6.36 3.35 6.62
CA THR A 118 4.98 3.15 6.15
C THR A 118 4.02 2.87 7.32
N ALA A 119 4.38 1.97 8.25
CA ALA A 119 3.55 1.66 9.40
C ALA A 119 3.25 2.90 10.26
N ARG A 120 4.26 3.73 10.53
CA ARG A 120 4.13 4.97 11.31
C ARG A 120 3.28 6.01 10.59
N LEU A 121 3.52 6.21 9.28
CA LEU A 121 2.72 7.11 8.44
C LEU A 121 1.25 6.72 8.42
N VAL A 122 0.95 5.42 8.29
CA VAL A 122 -0.43 4.91 8.29
C VAL A 122 -1.09 5.13 9.65
N PHE A 123 -0.37 4.90 10.75
CA PHE A 123 -0.87 5.16 12.09
C PHE A 123 -1.22 6.64 12.28
N ASP A 124 -0.30 7.54 11.94
CA ASP A 124 -0.53 8.98 12.06
C ASP A 124 -1.63 9.48 11.13
N ALA A 125 -1.66 8.98 9.88
CA ALA A 125 -2.68 9.32 8.91
C ALA A 125 -4.07 8.84 9.34
N SER A 126 -4.19 7.68 9.98
CA SER A 126 -5.47 7.16 10.47
C SER A 126 -6.10 8.07 11.51
N PHE A 127 -5.30 8.69 12.38
CA PHE A 127 -5.75 9.73 13.32
C PHE A 127 -6.10 11.03 12.59
N ALA A 128 -5.25 11.48 11.66
CA ALA A 128 -5.45 12.74 10.95
C ALA A 128 -6.63 12.72 9.95
N ALA A 129 -7.07 11.54 9.53
CA ALA A 129 -8.18 11.38 8.58
C ALA A 129 -9.58 11.50 9.22
N THR A 130 -9.66 11.44 10.55
CA THR A 130 -10.93 11.53 11.34
C THR A 130 -11.50 12.99 11.46
#